data_a5c6c258344e3fba6f2e991c794cc9a2
#
_entry.id   a5c6c258344e3fba6f2e991c794cc9a2
#
_cell.length_a   1.000
_cell.length_b   1.000
_cell.length_c   1.000
_cell.angle_alpha   90.00
_cell.angle_beta   90.00
_cell.angle_gamma   90.00
#
_symmetry.space_group_name_H-M   'P 1'
#
loop_
_entity.id
_entity.type
_entity.pdbx_description
1 polymer ?
#
loop_
_entity_poly.entity_id
_entity_poly.type
_entity_poly.pdbx_seq_one_letter_code
_entity_poly.pdbx_strand_id
1 'polypeptide(L)'
;MNNRTDFDVIIIGAGPSGIFCAYELIKERPSLNILMVEKGRPIEKRVCPKRTTKVCVGCRPCSITTGFAGAGAFSDGKLSLSPDVGGNLPDILGYDKALELIHESDDIYLKFGADTKVYGVDKQKEIQEIRRRAIMANLKLIECPI
;
A
#
# COMPACT_ATOMS: atom_id res chain seq x y z
N MET A 1 33.76 7.77 -14.94
CA MET A 1 32.54 7.14 -14.44
C MET A 1 32.97 6.26 -13.28
N ASN A 2 32.62 6.62 -12.02
CA ASN A 2 32.93 5.79 -10.88
C ASN A 2 32.02 4.54 -10.97
N ASN A 3 32.59 3.41 -11.34
CA ASN A 3 31.95 2.10 -11.20
C ASN A 3 31.89 1.74 -9.71
N ARG A 4 31.00 2.42 -8.98
CA ARG A 4 30.75 2.06 -7.58
C ARG A 4 29.90 0.81 -7.60
N THR A 5 30.48 -0.33 -7.29
CA THR A 5 29.81 -1.63 -7.17
C THR A 5 29.41 -1.94 -5.72
N ASP A 6 29.78 -1.04 -4.79
CA ASP A 6 29.55 -1.22 -3.36
C ASP A 6 28.27 -0.50 -2.95
N PHE A 7 27.35 -1.21 -2.33
CA PHE A 7 26.12 -0.71 -1.79
C PHE A 7 26.09 -0.95 -0.28
N ASP A 8 25.60 0.05 0.46
CA ASP A 8 25.41 -0.07 1.91
C ASP A 8 24.18 -0.92 2.23
N VAL A 9 23.15 -0.84 1.38
CA VAL A 9 21.89 -1.58 1.51
C VAL A 9 21.42 -2.09 0.16
N ILE A 10 20.94 -3.34 0.14
CA ILE A 10 20.26 -3.91 -1.03
C ILE A 10 18.83 -4.26 -0.64
N ILE A 11 17.86 -3.66 -1.33
CA ILE A 11 16.43 -3.91 -1.15
C ILE A 11 15.93 -4.78 -2.31
N ILE A 12 15.38 -5.95 -1.99
CA ILE A 12 14.83 -6.87 -2.99
C ILE A 12 13.32 -6.71 -3.04
N GLY A 13 12.83 -6.18 -4.15
CA GLY A 13 11.43 -5.87 -4.41
C GLY A 13 11.13 -4.39 -4.27
N ALA A 14 10.52 -3.81 -5.32
CA ALA A 14 10.07 -2.42 -5.37
C ALA A 14 8.54 -2.32 -5.24
N GLY A 15 7.95 -3.13 -4.38
CA GLY A 15 6.58 -2.95 -3.88
C GLY A 15 6.52 -1.87 -2.79
N PRO A 16 5.34 -1.57 -2.22
CA PRO A 16 5.19 -0.54 -1.18
C PRO A 16 6.20 -0.70 -0.04
N SER A 17 6.36 -1.89 0.52
CA SER A 17 7.31 -2.13 1.63
C SER A 17 8.75 -1.78 1.27
N GLY A 18 9.22 -2.16 0.08
CA GLY A 18 10.59 -1.84 -0.36
C GLY A 18 10.77 -0.34 -0.61
N ILE A 19 9.76 0.31 -1.19
CA ILE A 19 9.77 1.76 -1.46
C ILE A 19 9.79 2.54 -0.14
N PHE A 20 8.92 2.20 0.82
CA PHE A 20 8.89 2.85 2.13
C PHE A 20 10.16 2.58 2.93
N CYS A 21 10.71 1.37 2.86
CA CYS A 21 12.00 1.05 3.47
C CYS A 21 13.12 1.96 2.91
N ALA A 22 13.21 2.10 1.59
CA ALA A 22 14.20 3.00 0.97
C ALA A 22 13.96 4.46 1.37
N TYR A 23 12.70 4.89 1.41
CA TYR A 23 12.33 6.25 1.80
C TYR A 23 12.77 6.57 3.23
N GLU A 24 12.47 5.72 4.20
CA GLU A 24 12.87 5.94 5.60
C GLU A 24 14.38 5.85 5.78
N LEU A 25 15.05 4.91 5.11
CA LEU A 25 16.52 4.82 5.17
C LEU A 25 17.20 6.08 4.66
N ILE A 26 16.73 6.66 3.55
CA ILE A 26 17.30 7.90 2.99
C ILE A 26 16.97 9.09 3.87
N LYS A 27 15.78 9.13 4.47
CA LYS A 27 15.36 10.18 5.41
C LYS A 27 16.27 10.20 6.65
N GLU A 28 16.54 9.04 7.23
CA GLU A 28 17.40 8.92 8.43
C GLU A 28 18.90 9.04 8.11
N ARG A 29 19.34 8.53 6.97
CA ARG A 29 20.73 8.52 6.54
C ARG A 29 20.88 8.84 5.04
N PRO A 30 20.88 10.12 4.66
CA PRO A 30 20.94 10.53 3.25
C PRO A 30 22.20 10.11 2.49
N SER A 31 23.26 9.72 3.22
CA SER A 31 24.53 9.27 2.62
C SER A 31 24.53 7.79 2.18
N LEU A 32 23.50 7.02 2.53
CA LEU A 32 23.44 5.62 2.16
C LEU A 32 23.35 5.43 0.64
N ASN A 33 24.18 4.51 0.14
CA ASN A 33 24.14 4.04 -1.23
C ASN A 33 23.22 2.82 -1.30
N ILE A 34 21.98 3.01 -1.74
CA ILE A 34 20.94 1.97 -1.73
C ILE A 34 20.73 1.44 -3.14
N LEU A 35 20.81 0.11 -3.31
CA LEU A 35 20.37 -0.59 -4.50
C LEU A 35 19.01 -1.21 -4.27
N MET A 36 18.03 -0.86 -5.12
CA MET A 36 16.74 -1.55 -5.14
C MET A 36 16.65 -2.43 -6.39
N VAL A 37 16.35 -3.71 -6.19
CA VAL A 37 16.25 -4.71 -7.27
C VAL A 37 14.80 -5.17 -7.40
N GLU A 38 14.22 -5.01 -8.58
CA GLU A 38 12.84 -5.43 -8.87
C GLU A 38 12.83 -6.46 -10.00
N LYS A 39 12.08 -7.54 -9.80
CA LYS A 39 11.93 -8.65 -10.73
C LYS A 39 11.13 -8.28 -11.97
N GLY A 40 10.13 -7.43 -11.81
CA GLY A 40 9.20 -7.07 -12.87
C GLY A 40 9.62 -5.80 -13.63
N ARG A 41 8.70 -5.31 -14.44
CA ARG A 41 8.95 -4.16 -15.31
C ARG A 41 8.71 -2.83 -14.57
N PRO A 42 9.31 -1.72 -15.05
CA PRO A 42 8.93 -0.38 -14.61
C PRO A 42 7.46 -0.11 -14.95
N ILE A 43 6.83 0.78 -14.20
CA ILE A 43 5.38 0.96 -14.19
C ILE A 43 4.80 1.25 -15.59
N GLU A 44 5.50 2.04 -16.40
CA GLU A 44 5.09 2.46 -17.76
C GLU A 44 5.04 1.28 -18.73
N LYS A 45 5.80 0.20 -18.43
CA LYS A 45 5.88 -1.01 -19.26
C LYS A 45 5.02 -2.16 -18.72
N ARG A 46 4.28 -1.93 -17.62
CA ARG A 46 3.41 -2.94 -17.01
C ARG A 46 2.04 -2.94 -17.69
N VAL A 47 1.91 -3.71 -18.76
CA VAL A 47 0.66 -3.88 -19.50
C VAL A 47 0.14 -5.29 -19.34
N CYS A 48 -1.13 -5.43 -18.91
CA CYS A 48 -1.79 -6.72 -18.83
C CYS A 48 -2.49 -7.07 -20.16
N PRO A 49 -2.12 -8.16 -20.83
CA PRO A 49 -2.76 -8.58 -22.08
C PRO A 49 -4.27 -8.82 -21.96
N LYS A 50 -4.77 -9.19 -20.78
CA LYS A 50 -6.20 -9.37 -20.51
C LYS A 50 -7.05 -8.14 -20.86
N ARG A 51 -6.47 -6.94 -20.82
CA ARG A 51 -7.20 -5.72 -21.21
C ARG A 51 -7.66 -5.78 -22.67
N THR A 52 -6.88 -6.43 -23.53
CA THR A 52 -7.18 -6.60 -24.95
C THR A 52 -7.82 -7.97 -25.23
N THR A 53 -7.22 -9.04 -24.73
CA THR A 53 -7.65 -10.43 -25.03
C THR A 53 -8.90 -10.87 -24.25
N LYS A 54 -9.30 -10.11 -23.20
CA LYS A 54 -10.37 -10.44 -22.22
C LYS A 54 -10.12 -11.71 -21.42
N VAL A 55 -9.08 -12.47 -21.73
CA VAL A 55 -8.70 -13.71 -21.07
C VAL A 55 -7.29 -13.59 -20.48
N CYS A 56 -7.07 -14.12 -19.28
CA CYS A 56 -5.76 -14.17 -18.66
C CYS A 56 -4.86 -15.18 -19.39
N VAL A 57 -3.70 -14.71 -19.87
CA VAL A 57 -2.73 -15.53 -20.62
C VAL A 57 -1.63 -16.11 -19.73
N GLY A 58 -1.71 -15.95 -18.40
CA GLY A 58 -0.75 -16.55 -17.46
C GLY A 58 0.68 -16.01 -17.55
N CYS A 59 0.85 -14.69 -17.77
CA CYS A 59 2.18 -14.05 -17.87
C CYS A 59 3.08 -14.38 -16.68
N ARG A 60 4.37 -14.56 -16.95
CA ARG A 60 5.40 -14.78 -15.93
C ARG A 60 6.59 -13.84 -16.15
N PRO A 61 6.81 -12.83 -15.28
CA PRO A 61 5.96 -12.45 -14.15
C PRO A 61 4.65 -11.79 -14.57
N CYS A 62 3.64 -11.84 -13.68
CA CYS A 62 2.36 -11.16 -13.90
C CYS A 62 2.54 -9.64 -13.86
N SER A 63 2.16 -8.95 -14.94
CA SER A 63 2.32 -7.49 -15.02
C SER A 63 1.45 -6.70 -14.05
N ILE A 64 0.39 -7.29 -13.47
CA ILE A 64 -0.47 -6.63 -12.46
C ILE A 64 0.15 -6.72 -11.07
N THR A 65 0.68 -7.88 -10.68
CA THR A 65 1.15 -8.13 -9.33
C THR A 65 2.65 -7.92 -9.13
N THR A 66 3.43 -7.94 -10.24
CA THR A 66 4.90 -7.92 -10.19
C THR A 66 5.44 -6.77 -11.02
N GLY A 67 6.38 -6.01 -10.44
CA GLY A 67 7.01 -4.86 -11.04
C GLY A 67 7.01 -3.65 -10.10
N PHE A 68 7.62 -2.57 -10.52
CA PHE A 68 7.73 -1.35 -9.73
C PHE A 68 6.37 -0.88 -9.20
N ALA A 69 6.33 -0.47 -7.95
CA ALA A 69 5.15 -0.14 -7.14
C ALA A 69 4.23 -1.34 -6.80
N GLY A 70 4.62 -2.59 -7.11
CA GLY A 70 3.90 -3.79 -6.70
C GLY A 70 2.48 -3.89 -7.28
N ALA A 71 1.62 -4.64 -6.61
CA ALA A 71 0.20 -4.78 -6.99
C ALA A 71 -0.59 -3.49 -6.75
N GLY A 72 -0.18 -2.65 -5.80
CA GLY A 72 -0.80 -1.38 -5.45
C GLY A 72 -0.90 -0.40 -6.62
N ALA A 73 0.05 -0.44 -7.57
CA ALA A 73 0.03 0.40 -8.76
C ALA A 73 -1.21 0.25 -9.66
N PHE A 74 -1.97 -0.82 -9.50
CA PHE A 74 -3.19 -1.12 -10.26
C PHE A 74 -4.41 -1.35 -9.36
N SER A 75 -4.34 -0.91 -8.11
CA SER A 75 -5.47 -0.87 -7.20
C SER A 75 -6.40 0.30 -7.52
N ASP A 76 -7.45 0.45 -6.75
CA ASP A 76 -8.35 1.62 -6.79
C ASP A 76 -7.83 2.82 -5.96
N GLY A 77 -6.61 2.72 -5.43
CA GLY A 77 -5.94 3.80 -4.72
C GLY A 77 -6.46 4.07 -3.31
N LYS A 78 -7.19 3.13 -2.72
CA LYS A 78 -7.71 3.28 -1.36
C LYS A 78 -6.74 2.76 -0.31
N LEU A 79 -6.56 3.53 0.75
CA LEU A 79 -5.83 3.14 1.95
C LEU A 79 -6.83 3.00 3.11
N SER A 80 -6.82 1.85 3.77
CA SER A 80 -7.61 1.64 5.00
C SER A 80 -6.93 2.31 6.18
N LEU A 81 -7.63 3.24 6.84
CA LEU A 81 -7.11 4.02 7.96
C LEU A 81 -7.47 3.40 9.33
N SER A 82 -7.64 2.08 9.37
CA SER A 82 -7.93 1.35 10.59
C SER A 82 -7.07 0.10 10.71
N PRO A 83 -6.47 -0.16 11.87
CA PRO A 83 -5.74 -1.39 12.11
C PRO A 83 -6.64 -2.64 12.27
N ASP A 84 -7.96 -2.46 12.31
CA ASP A 84 -8.94 -3.56 12.39
C ASP A 84 -9.15 -4.27 11.06
N VAL A 85 -8.54 -3.77 9.98
CA VAL A 85 -8.65 -4.30 8.62
C VAL A 85 -7.27 -4.61 8.06
N GLY A 86 -7.12 -5.81 7.48
CA GLY A 86 -5.94 -6.12 6.68
C GLY A 86 -4.83 -6.87 7.41
N GLY A 87 -5.14 -7.69 8.39
CA GLY A 87 -4.17 -8.57 9.02
C GLY A 87 -4.17 -8.50 10.54
N ASN A 88 -3.04 -8.86 11.15
CA ASN A 88 -2.88 -8.97 12.59
C ASN A 88 -1.76 -8.04 13.14
N LEU A 89 -1.54 -6.90 12.49
CA LEU A 89 -0.51 -5.96 12.92
C LEU A 89 -0.67 -5.48 14.37
N PRO A 90 -1.91 -5.24 14.88
CA PRO A 90 -2.13 -4.92 16.29
C PRO A 90 -1.67 -6.00 17.27
N ASP A 91 -1.74 -7.28 16.89
CA ASP A 91 -1.27 -8.39 17.73
C ASP A 91 0.24 -8.39 17.91
N ILE A 92 0.98 -7.81 16.94
CA ILE A 92 2.43 -7.78 16.92
C ILE A 92 2.98 -6.51 17.58
N LEU A 93 2.40 -5.36 17.27
CA LEU A 93 2.91 -4.04 17.66
C LEU A 93 2.08 -3.33 18.73
N GLY A 94 0.89 -3.84 19.04
CA GLY A 94 -0.15 -3.12 19.78
C GLY A 94 -0.96 -2.20 18.88
N TYR A 95 -2.18 -1.89 19.33
CA TYR A 95 -3.17 -1.13 18.53
C TYR A 95 -2.69 0.29 18.20
N ASP A 96 -2.19 1.01 19.20
CA ASP A 96 -1.79 2.41 19.06
C ASP A 96 -0.60 2.56 18.10
N LYS A 97 0.38 1.66 18.19
CA LYS A 97 1.53 1.71 17.28
C LYS A 97 1.15 1.32 15.85
N ALA A 98 0.24 0.37 15.68
CA ALA A 98 -0.28 0.01 14.36
C ALA A 98 -1.02 1.19 13.73
N LEU A 99 -1.85 1.89 14.49
CA LEU A 99 -2.59 3.07 14.05
C LEU A 99 -1.64 4.23 13.69
N GLU A 100 -0.63 4.50 14.52
CA GLU A 100 0.41 5.49 14.24
C GLU A 100 1.09 5.23 12.88
N LEU A 101 1.52 3.99 12.62
CA LEU A 101 2.18 3.63 11.36
C LEU A 101 1.26 3.74 10.14
N ILE A 102 -0.05 3.48 10.31
CA ILE A 102 -1.03 3.68 9.25
C ILE A 102 -1.13 5.17 8.92
N HIS A 103 -1.22 6.04 9.92
CA HIS A 103 -1.27 7.50 9.71
C HIS A 103 0.03 8.04 9.11
N GLU A 104 1.20 7.59 9.58
CA GLU A 104 2.48 7.97 8.96
C GLU A 104 2.53 7.56 7.47
N SER A 105 1.99 6.39 7.13
CA SER A 105 1.91 5.93 5.75
C SER A 105 0.97 6.81 4.91
N ASP A 106 -0.17 7.20 5.47
CA ASP A 106 -1.13 8.11 4.82
C ASP A 106 -0.49 9.49 4.59
N ASP A 107 0.16 10.05 5.60
CA ASP A 107 0.87 11.34 5.50
C ASP A 107 1.92 11.35 4.38
N ILE A 108 2.64 10.22 4.20
CA ILE A 108 3.59 10.08 3.10
C ILE A 108 2.85 10.09 1.77
N TYR A 109 1.76 9.34 1.61
CA TYR A 109 0.97 9.36 0.37
C TYR A 109 0.39 10.74 0.08
N LEU A 110 -0.14 11.44 1.08
CA LEU A 110 -0.64 12.82 0.97
C LEU A 110 0.45 13.78 0.52
N LYS A 111 1.66 13.66 1.10
CA LYS A 111 2.83 14.45 0.69
C LYS A 111 3.18 14.26 -0.78
N PHE A 112 2.93 13.09 -1.35
CA PHE A 112 3.17 12.78 -2.75
C PHE A 112 1.94 12.96 -3.64
N GLY A 113 0.88 13.60 -3.16
CA GLY A 113 -0.27 14.05 -3.94
C GLY A 113 -1.46 13.09 -3.96
N ALA A 114 -1.58 12.22 -2.97
CA ALA A 114 -2.81 11.46 -2.77
C ALA A 114 -3.99 12.39 -2.46
N ASP A 115 -5.21 11.94 -2.78
CA ASP A 115 -6.43 12.68 -2.45
C ASP A 115 -6.62 12.77 -0.92
N THR A 116 -7.00 13.94 -0.43
CA THR A 116 -7.27 14.18 0.99
C THR A 116 -8.66 13.71 1.44
N LYS A 117 -9.48 13.24 0.51
CA LYS A 117 -10.85 12.84 0.81
C LYS A 117 -10.86 11.52 1.56
N VAL A 118 -11.45 11.54 2.75
CA VAL A 118 -11.68 10.32 3.55
C VAL A 118 -13.15 9.92 3.45
N TYR A 119 -13.40 8.68 3.08
CA TYR A 119 -14.74 8.10 3.03
C TYR A 119 -15.09 7.42 4.36
N GLY A 120 -16.39 7.37 4.67
CA GLY A 120 -16.87 6.70 5.87
C GLY A 120 -16.88 7.56 7.13
N VAL A 121 -16.61 8.89 7.01
CA VAL A 121 -16.56 9.82 8.15
C VAL A 121 -17.64 10.90 8.11
N ASP A 122 -18.17 11.24 6.96
CA ASP A 122 -19.03 12.42 6.72
C ASP A 122 -20.54 12.14 6.83
N LYS A 123 -20.97 10.88 6.69
CA LYS A 123 -22.38 10.47 6.65
C LYS A 123 -22.83 9.77 7.92
N GLN A 124 -22.63 10.40 9.06
CA GLN A 124 -22.86 9.80 10.38
C GLN A 124 -24.25 9.19 10.59
N LYS A 125 -25.31 9.82 10.08
CA LYS A 125 -26.70 9.29 10.19
C LYS A 125 -26.87 7.98 9.42
N GLU A 126 -26.33 7.91 8.21
CA GLU A 126 -26.39 6.71 7.37
C GLU A 126 -25.54 5.57 7.99
N ILE A 127 -24.36 5.91 8.52
CA ILE A 127 -23.46 4.96 9.19
C ILE A 127 -24.14 4.37 10.43
N GLN A 128 -24.76 5.19 11.26
CA GLN A 128 -25.49 4.74 12.45
C GLN A 128 -26.68 3.83 12.09
N GLU A 129 -27.41 4.14 11.02
CA GLU A 129 -28.52 3.29 10.58
C GLU A 129 -28.00 1.93 10.05
N ILE A 130 -26.91 1.93 9.30
CA ILE A 130 -26.26 0.67 8.84
C ILE A 130 -25.82 -0.15 10.06
N ARG A 131 -25.16 0.50 11.04
CA ARG A 131 -24.73 -0.13 12.28
C ARG A 131 -25.91 -0.77 13.02
N ARG A 132 -27.01 -0.04 13.18
CA ARG A 132 -28.24 -0.54 13.83
C ARG A 132 -28.77 -1.77 13.12
N ARG A 133 -28.87 -1.75 11.79
CA ARG A 133 -29.32 -2.90 10.99
C ARG A 133 -28.40 -4.10 11.10
N ALA A 134 -27.08 -3.88 11.09
CA ALA A 134 -26.11 -4.94 11.26
C ALA A 134 -26.25 -5.64 12.62
N ILE A 135 -26.39 -4.88 13.70
CA ILE A 135 -26.63 -5.41 15.05
C ILE A 135 -27.92 -6.23 15.09
N MET A 136 -29.02 -5.70 14.52
CA MET A 136 -30.30 -6.41 14.50
C MET A 136 -30.25 -7.71 13.67
N ALA A 137 -29.38 -7.76 12.68
CA ALA A 137 -29.13 -8.95 11.85
C ALA A 137 -28.05 -9.88 12.41
N ASN A 138 -27.54 -9.61 13.62
CA ASN A 138 -26.41 -10.33 14.24
C ASN A 138 -25.16 -10.39 13.36
N LEU A 139 -24.88 -9.30 12.63
CA LEU A 139 -23.69 -9.15 11.79
C LEU A 139 -22.62 -8.35 12.53
N LYS A 140 -21.37 -8.80 12.42
CA LYS A 140 -20.20 -8.01 12.86
C LYS A 140 -19.93 -6.93 11.82
N LEU A 141 -19.95 -5.67 12.24
CA LEU A 141 -19.55 -4.51 11.43
C LEU A 141 -18.21 -3.99 11.93
N ILE A 142 -17.30 -3.75 11.00
CA ILE A 142 -16.02 -3.07 11.26
C ILE A 142 -16.09 -1.72 10.55
N GLU A 143 -15.82 -0.66 11.30
CA GLU A 143 -15.70 0.68 10.72
C GLU A 143 -14.28 0.88 10.20
N CYS A 144 -14.18 1.23 8.94
CA CYS A 144 -12.90 1.47 8.30
C CYS A 144 -12.98 2.75 7.47
N PRO A 145 -12.47 3.87 7.99
CA PRO A 145 -12.23 5.06 7.19
C PRO A 145 -11.24 4.73 6.06
N ILE A 146 -11.52 5.22 4.87
CA ILE A 146 -10.71 4.95 3.67
C ILE A 146 -10.42 6.26 2.95
#